data_fd3e127ebe3953369023bd25f5ab2dd8
#
_entry.id   fd3e127ebe3953369023bd25f5ab2dd8
#
_cell.length_a   1.000
_cell.length_b   1.000
_cell.length_c   1.000
_cell.angle_alpha   90.00
_cell.angle_beta   90.00
_cell.angle_gamma   90.00
#
_symmetry.space_group_name_H-M   'P 1'
#
loop_
_entity.id
_entity.type
_entity.pdbx_description
1 polymer ?
#
loop_
_entity_poly.entity_id
_entity_poly.type
_entity_poly.pdbx_seq_one_letter_code
_entity_poly.pdbx_strand_id
1 'polypeptide(L)'
;MTGLLCTEPRAVLILGTGYLGKALAESLRKAGHTALTADIDAQKAIYEADVTEGASMHSLAARIPSPHIIVMCASTRGGSEEAYRSLYIRGTQNTLEAFPGTPVIFCSSTSVYGITDGRWITEEHNVYPASGKS
;
A
#
# COMPACT_ATOMS: atom_id res chain seq x y z
N MET A 1 -19.64 -23.43 5.71
CA MET A 1 -19.10 -22.35 4.85
C MET A 1 -17.71 -22.76 4.38
N THR A 2 -17.63 -23.30 3.19
CA THR A 2 -16.35 -23.59 2.54
C THR A 2 -15.77 -22.24 2.10
N GLY A 3 -14.78 -21.74 2.84
CA GLY A 3 -14.03 -20.58 2.42
C GLY A 3 -13.44 -20.82 1.04
N LEU A 4 -13.65 -19.91 0.12
CA LEU A 4 -12.93 -19.86 -1.15
C LEU A 4 -11.43 -19.64 -0.82
N LEU A 5 -10.75 -20.73 -0.51
CA LEU A 5 -9.29 -20.73 -0.55
C LEU A 5 -8.91 -20.53 -2.02
N CYS A 6 -8.39 -19.38 -2.34
CA CYS A 6 -7.82 -19.12 -3.66
C CYS A 6 -6.67 -20.13 -3.86
N THR A 7 -6.92 -21.21 -4.56
CA THR A 7 -5.96 -22.31 -4.75
C THR A 7 -4.90 -21.97 -5.79
N GLU A 8 -5.14 -20.94 -6.60
CA GLU A 8 -4.22 -20.49 -7.65
C GLU A 8 -3.23 -19.46 -7.10
N PRO A 9 -1.93 -19.61 -7.39
CA PRO A 9 -0.93 -18.60 -7.05
C PRO A 9 -1.31 -17.24 -7.64
N ARG A 10 -1.22 -16.20 -6.82
CA ARG A 10 -1.49 -14.81 -7.22
C ARG A 10 -0.24 -13.98 -7.15
N ALA A 11 -0.07 -13.07 -8.10
CA ALA A 11 0.96 -12.02 -8.02
C ALA A 11 0.38 -10.81 -7.28
N VAL A 12 1.01 -10.43 -6.19
CA VAL A 12 0.63 -9.28 -5.36
C VAL A 12 1.77 -8.28 -5.39
N LEU A 13 1.49 -7.04 -5.84
CA LEU A 13 2.45 -5.95 -5.76
C LEU A 13 2.30 -5.23 -4.42
N ILE A 14 3.38 -5.11 -3.68
CA ILE A 14 3.44 -4.40 -2.40
C ILE A 14 4.28 -3.14 -2.60
N LEU A 15 3.66 -1.99 -2.44
CA LEU A 15 4.30 -0.68 -2.51
C LEU A 15 4.64 -0.20 -1.10
N GLY A 16 5.94 -0.12 -0.79
CA GLY A 16 6.46 0.16 0.54
C GLY A 16 6.76 -1.12 1.33
N THR A 17 8.05 -1.36 1.59
CA THR A 17 8.58 -2.53 2.30
C THR A 17 9.05 -2.19 3.71
N GLY A 18 8.32 -1.30 4.37
CA GLY A 18 8.47 -1.05 5.79
C GLY A 18 8.00 -2.26 6.63
N TYR A 19 7.67 -2.00 7.89
CA TYR A 19 7.26 -3.04 8.84
C TYR A 19 6.11 -3.93 8.30
N LEU A 20 5.03 -3.30 7.85
CA LEU A 20 3.84 -4.02 7.36
C LEU A 20 4.10 -4.71 6.01
N GLY A 21 4.67 -3.98 5.05
CA GLY A 21 4.89 -4.51 3.70
C GLY A 21 5.84 -5.70 3.67
N LYS A 22 6.90 -5.67 4.50
CA LYS A 22 7.83 -6.80 4.65
C LYS A 22 7.12 -8.03 5.22
N ALA A 23 6.37 -7.88 6.31
CA ALA A 23 5.64 -8.98 6.93
C ALA A 23 4.60 -9.58 5.98
N LEU A 24 3.89 -8.74 5.23
CA LEU A 24 2.93 -9.18 4.22
C LEU A 24 3.62 -9.97 3.10
N ALA A 25 4.75 -9.49 2.58
CA ALA A 25 5.50 -10.18 1.53
C ALA A 25 5.95 -11.58 1.97
N GLU A 26 6.44 -11.70 3.20
CA GLU A 26 6.85 -12.99 3.78
C GLU A 26 5.65 -13.95 3.94
N SER A 27 4.52 -13.44 4.42
CA SER A 27 3.28 -14.24 4.59
C SER A 27 2.74 -14.74 3.26
N LEU A 28 2.70 -13.87 2.23
CA LEU A 28 2.26 -14.25 0.89
C LEU A 28 3.15 -15.33 0.27
N ARG A 29 4.47 -15.20 0.39
CA ARG A 29 5.42 -16.21 -0.12
C ARG A 29 5.23 -17.56 0.59
N LYS A 30 5.04 -17.56 1.91
CA LYS A 30 4.75 -18.78 2.69
C LYS A 30 3.43 -19.44 2.26
N ALA A 31 2.46 -18.64 1.84
CA ALA A 31 1.17 -19.12 1.33
C ALA A 31 1.21 -19.55 -0.16
N GLY A 32 2.39 -19.52 -0.81
CA GLY A 32 2.54 -19.92 -2.21
C GLY A 32 2.20 -18.85 -3.24
N HIS A 33 2.05 -17.59 -2.83
CA HIS A 33 1.81 -16.47 -3.73
C HIS A 33 3.12 -15.78 -4.14
N THR A 34 3.09 -15.06 -5.26
CA THR A 34 4.20 -14.23 -5.72
C THR A 34 4.08 -12.83 -5.11
N ALA A 35 5.00 -12.46 -4.22
CA ALA A 35 5.10 -11.11 -3.69
C ALA A 35 6.13 -10.30 -4.47
N LEU A 36 5.65 -9.39 -5.30
CA LEU A 36 6.43 -8.35 -5.98
C LEU A 36 6.54 -7.17 -5.01
N THR A 37 7.75 -6.75 -4.68
CA THR A 37 7.94 -5.64 -3.72
C THR A 37 8.62 -4.46 -4.39
N ALA A 38 8.12 -3.25 -4.14
CA ALA A 38 8.72 -2.01 -4.61
C ALA A 38 8.83 -1.01 -3.46
N ASP A 39 9.95 -0.31 -3.39
CA ASP A 39 10.24 0.72 -2.39
C ASP A 39 11.13 1.79 -3.02
N ILE A 40 11.14 2.98 -2.46
CA ILE A 40 12.07 4.03 -2.83
C ILE A 40 13.52 3.66 -2.48
N ASP A 41 13.70 2.78 -1.50
CA ASP A 41 14.98 2.22 -1.09
C ASP A 41 15.19 0.87 -1.81
N ALA A 42 16.04 0.88 -2.83
CA ALA A 42 16.38 -0.29 -3.64
C ALA A 42 16.95 -1.48 -2.82
N GLN A 43 17.44 -1.23 -1.61
CA GLN A 43 17.97 -2.29 -0.75
C GLN A 43 16.88 -3.07 0.00
N LYS A 44 15.66 -2.52 0.05
CA LYS A 44 14.53 -3.10 0.80
C LYS A 44 13.55 -3.89 -0.05
N ALA A 45 13.60 -3.73 -1.36
CA ALA A 45 12.62 -4.30 -2.27
C ALA A 45 13.29 -4.92 -3.51
N ILE A 46 12.51 -5.72 -4.25
CA ILE A 46 12.97 -6.29 -5.53
C ILE A 46 13.09 -5.19 -6.59
N TYR A 47 12.21 -4.20 -6.53
CA TYR A 47 12.16 -3.09 -7.48
C TYR A 47 12.28 -1.76 -6.74
N GLU A 48 13.06 -0.85 -7.31
CA GLU A 48 13.07 0.55 -6.89
C GLU A 48 11.94 1.30 -7.58
N ALA A 49 11.11 1.98 -6.79
CA ALA A 49 10.06 2.86 -7.29
C ALA A 49 9.63 3.89 -6.25
N ASP A 50 9.38 5.11 -6.72
CA ASP A 50 8.80 6.18 -5.92
C ASP A 50 7.34 6.37 -6.32
N VAL A 51 6.41 6.06 -5.43
CA VAL A 51 4.96 6.18 -5.68
C VAL A 51 4.55 7.63 -5.92
N THR A 52 5.30 8.60 -5.42
CA THR A 52 5.00 10.03 -5.60
C THR A 52 5.33 10.54 -7.00
N GLU A 53 6.07 9.75 -7.78
CA GLU A 53 6.54 10.09 -9.12
C GLU A 53 5.84 9.22 -10.19
N GLY A 54 4.96 9.83 -10.99
CA GLY A 54 4.20 9.11 -12.02
C GLY A 54 5.09 8.35 -13.02
N ALA A 55 6.19 8.97 -13.47
CA ALA A 55 7.15 8.33 -14.38
C ALA A 55 7.80 7.09 -13.76
N SER A 56 8.10 7.12 -12.45
CA SER A 56 8.63 5.98 -11.71
C SER A 56 7.63 4.83 -11.68
N MET A 57 6.35 5.13 -11.42
CA MET A 57 5.28 4.12 -11.38
C MET A 57 5.00 3.50 -12.76
N HIS A 58 4.99 4.30 -13.82
CA HIS A 58 4.88 3.77 -15.19
C HIS A 58 6.09 2.90 -15.58
N SER A 59 7.29 3.30 -15.19
CA SER A 59 8.50 2.49 -15.38
C SER A 59 8.42 1.17 -14.63
N LEU A 60 7.91 1.17 -13.39
CA LEU A 60 7.66 -0.04 -12.62
C LEU A 60 6.68 -0.96 -13.35
N ALA A 61 5.54 -0.42 -13.79
CA ALA A 61 4.50 -1.19 -14.49
C ALA A 61 5.03 -1.86 -15.77
N ALA A 62 5.94 -1.20 -16.48
CA ALA A 62 6.56 -1.76 -17.69
C ALA A 62 7.57 -2.90 -17.41
N ARG A 63 8.09 -3.00 -16.18
CA ARG A 63 9.15 -3.96 -15.82
C ARG A 63 8.66 -5.19 -15.07
N ILE A 64 7.43 -5.17 -14.56
CA ILE A 64 6.90 -6.29 -13.76
C ILE A 64 5.73 -6.98 -14.47
N PRO A 65 5.48 -8.26 -14.19
CA PRO A 65 4.25 -8.90 -14.66
C PRO A 65 3.03 -8.22 -14.00
N SER A 66 1.91 -8.17 -14.72
CA SER A 66 0.67 -7.57 -14.23
C SER A 66 0.25 -8.18 -12.90
N PRO A 67 0.18 -7.41 -11.81
CA PRO A 67 -0.25 -7.94 -10.53
C PRO A 67 -1.77 -8.15 -10.52
N HIS A 68 -2.23 -9.15 -9.77
CA HIS A 68 -3.66 -9.40 -9.56
C HIS A 68 -4.25 -8.39 -8.57
N ILE A 69 -3.42 -7.87 -7.67
CA ILE A 69 -3.80 -6.90 -6.65
C ILE A 69 -2.56 -6.11 -6.22
N ILE A 70 -2.79 -4.87 -5.82
CA ILE A 70 -1.75 -3.99 -5.29
C ILE A 70 -2.08 -3.68 -3.84
N VAL A 71 -1.08 -3.73 -2.94
CA VAL A 71 -1.22 -3.31 -1.54
C VAL A 71 -0.29 -2.13 -1.29
N MET A 72 -0.87 -0.99 -0.98
CA MET A 72 -0.16 0.24 -0.67
C MET A 72 0.16 0.29 0.82
N CYS A 73 1.40 -0.04 1.18
CA CYS A 73 1.95 -0.03 2.54
C CYS A 73 2.94 1.11 2.79
N ALA A 74 3.19 1.94 1.77
CA ALA A 74 4.11 3.08 1.90
C ALA A 74 3.61 4.09 2.95
N SER A 75 4.53 4.65 3.72
CA SER A 75 4.23 5.56 4.83
C SER A 75 5.28 6.67 4.91
N THR A 76 4.84 7.89 5.25
CA THR A 76 5.73 9.05 5.43
C THR A 76 6.61 8.94 6.67
N ARG A 77 6.29 8.07 7.62
CA ARG A 77 6.92 8.01 8.95
C ARG A 77 6.89 9.36 9.69
N GLY A 78 5.87 10.16 9.46
CA GLY A 78 5.78 11.55 9.88
C GLY A 78 6.15 12.49 8.73
N GLY A 79 6.03 13.79 8.96
CA GLY A 79 6.35 14.79 7.95
C GLY A 79 5.33 15.93 7.89
N SER A 80 5.48 16.78 6.89
CA SER A 80 4.57 17.90 6.61
C SER A 80 3.25 17.41 6.00
N GLU A 81 2.23 18.27 5.99
CA GLU A 81 0.99 18.02 5.27
C GLU A 81 1.25 17.75 3.78
N GLU A 82 2.20 18.47 3.17
CA GLU A 82 2.57 18.25 1.77
C GLU A 82 3.16 16.85 1.54
N ALA A 83 3.99 16.34 2.46
CA ALA A 83 4.52 14.99 2.38
C ALA A 83 3.38 13.93 2.45
N TYR A 84 2.38 14.15 3.29
CA TYR A 84 1.19 13.31 3.37
C TYR A 84 0.37 13.35 2.08
N ARG A 85 0.09 14.55 1.55
CA ARG A 85 -0.64 14.70 0.28
C ARG A 85 0.11 14.06 -0.88
N SER A 86 1.42 14.27 -0.95
CA SER A 86 2.25 13.68 -1.99
C SER A 86 2.22 12.15 -1.95
N LEU A 87 2.41 11.55 -0.78
CA LEU A 87 2.43 10.10 -0.66
C LEU A 87 1.03 9.49 -0.83
N TYR A 88 0.06 9.94 -0.06
CA TYR A 88 -1.23 9.26 0.02
C TYR A 88 -2.18 9.64 -1.11
N ILE A 89 -2.22 10.89 -1.54
CA ILE A 89 -3.10 11.31 -2.63
C ILE A 89 -2.41 11.08 -3.97
N ARG A 90 -1.29 11.77 -4.21
CA ARG A 90 -0.58 11.67 -5.49
C ARG A 90 -0.05 10.25 -5.75
N GLY A 91 0.53 9.59 -4.72
CA GLY A 91 1.00 8.22 -4.84
C GLY A 91 -0.11 7.23 -5.18
N THR A 92 -1.31 7.40 -4.62
CA THR A 92 -2.46 6.58 -4.99
C THR A 92 -2.91 6.85 -6.42
N GLN A 93 -2.99 8.11 -6.83
CA GLN A 93 -3.32 8.49 -8.21
C GLN A 93 -2.34 7.89 -9.22
N ASN A 94 -1.03 8.07 -8.99
CA ASN A 94 0.01 7.51 -9.86
C ASN A 94 -0.07 5.98 -9.93
N THR A 95 -0.42 5.32 -8.83
CA THR A 95 -0.60 3.87 -8.80
C THR A 95 -1.77 3.43 -9.67
N LEU A 96 -2.92 4.10 -9.54
CA LEU A 96 -4.12 3.79 -10.34
C LEU A 96 -3.90 4.07 -11.84
N GLU A 97 -3.16 5.11 -12.17
CA GLU A 97 -2.82 5.46 -13.56
C GLU A 97 -1.84 4.45 -14.18
N ALA A 98 -0.83 4.01 -13.43
CA ALA A 98 0.18 3.08 -13.91
C ALA A 98 -0.35 1.62 -14.02
N PHE A 99 -1.35 1.26 -13.22
CA PHE A 99 -1.94 -0.08 -13.18
C PHE A 99 -3.47 -0.04 -13.36
N PRO A 100 -3.97 0.40 -14.51
CA PRO A 100 -5.40 0.56 -14.73
C PRO A 100 -6.14 -0.78 -14.59
N GLY A 101 -7.25 -0.76 -13.86
CA GLY A 101 -8.09 -1.94 -13.65
C GLY A 101 -7.58 -2.93 -12.60
N THR A 102 -6.40 -2.73 -12.03
CA THR A 102 -5.88 -3.58 -10.95
C THR A 102 -6.45 -3.11 -9.60
N PRO A 103 -7.07 -4.00 -8.81
CA PRO A 103 -7.56 -3.66 -7.48
C PRO A 103 -6.44 -3.17 -6.57
N VAL A 104 -6.71 -2.13 -5.78
CA VAL A 104 -5.76 -1.56 -4.82
C VAL A 104 -6.32 -1.65 -3.40
N ILE A 105 -5.56 -2.24 -2.49
CA ILE A 105 -5.78 -2.16 -1.04
C ILE A 105 -4.91 -1.05 -0.50
N PHE A 106 -5.54 -0.06 0.10
CA PHE A 106 -4.85 1.08 0.70
C PHE A 106 -4.75 0.90 2.22
N CYS A 107 -3.53 0.86 2.76
CA CYS A 107 -3.29 0.81 4.19
C CYS A 107 -3.34 2.23 4.76
N SER A 108 -4.45 2.59 5.38
CA SER A 108 -4.67 3.87 6.04
C SER A 108 -4.15 3.88 7.49
N SER A 109 -4.43 4.95 8.21
CA SER A 109 -4.06 5.14 9.61
C SER A 109 -5.29 5.26 10.49
N THR A 110 -5.22 4.73 11.71
CA THR A 110 -6.24 4.91 12.74
C THR A 110 -6.38 6.36 13.21
N SER A 111 -5.42 7.23 12.88
CA SER A 111 -5.49 8.67 13.17
C SER A 111 -6.68 9.39 12.53
N VAL A 112 -7.30 8.78 11.53
CA VAL A 112 -8.51 9.30 10.89
C VAL A 112 -9.72 9.39 11.82
N TYR A 113 -9.73 8.64 12.92
CA TYR A 113 -10.88 8.62 13.83
C TYR A 113 -10.88 9.76 14.87
N GLY A 114 -9.77 10.41 15.13
CA GLY A 114 -9.67 11.51 16.09
C GLY A 114 -10.03 11.14 17.55
N ILE A 115 -10.19 9.86 17.88
CA ILE A 115 -10.53 9.34 19.19
C ILE A 115 -9.24 9.01 19.95
N THR A 116 -9.05 9.61 21.15
CA THR A 116 -7.80 9.51 21.91
C THR A 116 -8.00 9.03 23.35
N ASP A 117 -9.23 8.65 23.73
CA ASP A 117 -9.58 8.27 25.12
C ASP A 117 -9.44 6.77 25.43
N GLY A 118 -8.89 5.99 24.50
CA GLY A 118 -8.63 4.56 24.70
C GLY A 118 -9.84 3.64 24.51
N ARG A 119 -10.98 4.17 24.06
CA ARG A 119 -12.15 3.32 23.76
C ARG A 119 -11.89 2.45 22.52
N TRP A 120 -12.63 1.36 22.45
CA TRP A 120 -12.65 0.54 21.23
C TRP A 120 -13.25 1.30 20.05
N ILE A 121 -12.60 1.17 18.89
CA ILE A 121 -13.01 1.80 17.64
C ILE A 121 -13.23 0.68 16.60
N THR A 122 -14.31 0.80 15.84
CA THR A 122 -14.62 -0.05 14.69
C THR A 122 -14.69 0.79 13.42
N GLU A 123 -14.74 0.16 12.27
CA GLU A 123 -14.90 0.79 10.96
C GLU A 123 -16.23 1.58 10.80
N GLU A 124 -17.18 1.35 11.69
CA GLU A 124 -18.48 2.07 11.69
C GLU A 124 -18.40 3.44 12.37
N HIS A 125 -17.29 3.74 13.07
CA HIS A 125 -17.11 5.04 13.70
C HIS A 125 -16.88 6.13 12.64
N ASN A 126 -17.46 7.30 12.90
CA ASN A 126 -17.26 8.46 12.04
C ASN A 126 -15.79 8.89 12.01
N VAL A 127 -15.33 9.25 10.82
CA VAL A 127 -13.98 9.74 10.57
C VAL A 127 -13.95 11.25 10.84
N TYR A 128 -13.29 11.66 11.92
CA TYR A 128 -13.05 13.05 12.28
C TYR A 128 -11.57 13.24 12.61
N PRO A 129 -10.71 13.42 11.59
CA PRO A 129 -9.29 13.59 11.86
C PRO A 129 -9.01 14.84 12.67
N ALA A 130 -8.20 14.70 13.72
CA ALA A 130 -7.80 15.81 14.59
C ALA A 130 -6.81 16.78 13.93
N SER A 131 -6.28 16.43 12.74
CA SER A 131 -5.35 17.26 11.98
C SER A 131 -5.53 17.06 10.49
N GLY A 132 -5.08 18.01 9.67
CA GLY A 132 -5.07 17.89 8.21
C GLY A 132 -4.13 16.82 7.65
N LYS A 133 -3.47 16.06 8.52
CA LYS A 133 -2.57 14.94 8.16
C LYS A 133 -3.28 13.58 8.17
N SER A 134 -4.57 13.55 8.43
CA SER A 134 -5.35 12.32 8.52
C SER A 134 -6.35 12.21 7.39
#